data_f6223770d9cc9de34f88afa88be4f5fb
#
_entry.id   f6223770d9cc9de34f88afa88be4f5fb
#
_cell.length_a   1.000
_cell.length_b   1.000
_cell.length_c   1.000
_cell.angle_alpha   90.00
_cell.angle_beta   90.00
_cell.angle_gamma   90.00
#
_symmetry.space_group_name_H-M   'P 1'
#
loop_
_entity.id
_entity.type
_entity.pdbx_description
1 polymer ?
#
loop_
_entity_poly.entity_id
_entity_poly.type
_entity_poly.pdbx_seq_one_letter_code
_entity_poly.pdbx_strand_id
1 'polypeptide(L)'
;MEFLSLILYLLLAITLLQALHSIRRRSEPRSKLPPGPAPLPVIGNLLNLGDKPHKSTAELAKTHGPIMSLKLGQMTAVVISSPALAKEVLQKQDLAFSFRTIPNALHAEEQYKYSVFWLPVSDRWRSLRKIMASNMFSGSRLDANQNLRREKVKELISYAEKCCQDGVAVGIDRAAFTTSLNMWSNTMFSVDLTDLTPKLGFIERV
;
A
#
# COMPACT_ATOMS: atom_id res chain seq x y z
N MET A 1 32.97 35.89 -15.05
CA MET A 1 33.19 34.57 -15.71
C MET A 1 33.76 33.53 -14.77
N GLU A 2 34.58 33.93 -13.78
CA GLU A 2 35.21 32.97 -12.83
C GLU A 2 34.21 32.23 -11.92
N PHE A 3 33.11 32.89 -11.51
CA PHE A 3 32.10 32.27 -10.65
C PHE A 3 31.34 31.14 -11.36
N LEU A 4 31.07 31.29 -12.64
CA LEU A 4 30.38 30.27 -13.45
C LEU A 4 31.27 29.06 -13.68
N SER A 5 32.58 29.27 -13.92
CA SER A 5 33.55 28.20 -14.07
C SER A 5 33.73 27.41 -12.75
N LEU A 6 33.71 28.09 -11.61
CA LEU A 6 33.83 27.45 -10.29
C LEU A 6 32.63 26.54 -10.00
N ILE A 7 31.41 26.99 -10.33
CA ILE A 7 30.19 26.16 -10.20
C ILE A 7 30.28 24.95 -11.12
N LEU A 8 30.74 25.11 -12.35
CA LEU A 8 30.88 24.01 -13.30
C LEU A 8 31.88 22.96 -12.82
N TYR A 9 33.03 23.37 -12.28
CA TYR A 9 34.00 22.43 -11.68
C TYR A 9 33.47 21.73 -10.46
N LEU A 10 32.70 22.42 -9.61
CA LEU A 10 32.06 21.81 -8.45
C LEU A 10 31.05 20.75 -8.85
N LEU A 11 30.20 21.01 -9.83
CA LEU A 11 29.23 20.05 -10.37
C LEU A 11 29.94 18.86 -11.02
N LEU A 12 31.04 19.10 -11.76
CA LEU A 12 31.84 18.03 -12.35
C LEU A 12 32.48 17.15 -11.28
N ALA A 13 33.02 17.73 -10.22
CA ALA A 13 33.59 17.01 -9.10
C ALA A 13 32.56 16.16 -8.35
N ILE A 14 31.37 16.73 -8.12
CA ILE A 14 30.25 15.99 -7.48
C ILE A 14 29.81 14.81 -8.35
N THR A 15 29.64 15.00 -9.66
CA THR A 15 29.26 13.91 -10.58
C THR A 15 30.34 12.83 -10.67
N LEU A 16 31.60 13.21 -10.67
CA LEU A 16 32.73 12.26 -10.67
C LEU A 16 32.80 11.46 -9.36
N LEU A 17 32.63 12.12 -8.21
CA LEU A 17 32.57 11.46 -6.90
C LEU A 17 31.39 10.52 -6.81
N GLN A 18 30.22 10.88 -7.31
CA GLN A 18 29.06 10.01 -7.37
C GLN A 18 29.27 8.81 -8.30
N ALA A 19 29.92 9.01 -9.44
CA ALA A 19 30.28 7.95 -10.37
C ALA A 19 31.28 6.96 -9.72
N LEU A 20 32.32 7.45 -9.08
CA LEU A 20 33.29 6.64 -8.35
C LEU A 20 32.66 5.88 -7.19
N HIS A 21 31.77 6.51 -6.44
CA HIS A 21 31.03 5.85 -5.36
C HIS A 21 30.10 4.75 -5.88
N SER A 22 29.46 4.97 -7.02
CA SER A 22 28.59 3.99 -7.67
C SER A 22 29.36 2.79 -8.21
N ILE A 23 30.58 3.01 -8.73
CA ILE A 23 31.48 1.95 -9.19
C ILE A 23 31.99 1.11 -7.99
N ARG A 24 32.37 1.77 -6.90
CA ARG A 24 32.77 1.09 -5.66
C ARG A 24 31.65 0.22 -5.08
N ARG A 25 30.42 0.71 -5.07
CA ARG A 25 29.23 -0.08 -4.64
C ARG A 25 28.92 -1.26 -5.57
N ARG A 26 29.34 -1.20 -6.84
CA ARG A 26 29.20 -2.34 -7.78
C ARG A 26 30.17 -3.47 -7.44
N SER A 27 31.26 -3.19 -6.75
CA SER A 27 32.30 -4.16 -6.38
C SER A 27 32.01 -4.91 -5.09
N GLU A 28 31.00 -4.54 -4.30
CA GLU A 28 30.57 -5.37 -3.18
C GLU A 28 29.85 -6.62 -3.70
N PRO A 29 30.19 -7.82 -3.19
CA PRO A 29 29.60 -9.05 -3.68
C PRO A 29 28.09 -9.06 -3.44
N ARG A 30 27.33 -8.94 -4.53
CA ARG A 30 25.87 -9.12 -4.58
C ARG A 30 25.42 -10.54 -4.21
N SER A 31 26.30 -11.34 -3.62
CA SER A 31 26.14 -12.78 -3.47
C SER A 31 24.99 -13.26 -2.58
N LYS A 32 24.27 -12.34 -1.93
CA LYS A 32 23.16 -12.70 -1.04
C LYS A 32 21.77 -12.25 -1.51
N LEU A 33 21.69 -11.47 -2.58
CA LEU A 33 20.41 -11.00 -3.09
C LEU A 33 19.98 -11.79 -4.32
N PRO A 34 18.68 -12.05 -4.50
CA PRO A 34 18.14 -12.63 -5.73
C PRO A 34 18.53 -11.82 -6.96
N PRO A 35 18.54 -12.44 -8.17
CA PRO A 35 18.83 -11.75 -9.42
C PRO A 35 17.84 -10.59 -9.64
N GLY A 36 18.22 -9.62 -10.47
CA GLY A 36 17.35 -8.50 -10.79
C GLY A 36 17.97 -7.55 -11.81
N PRO A 37 17.21 -6.60 -12.34
CA PRO A 37 17.70 -5.62 -13.30
C PRO A 37 18.78 -4.75 -12.69
N ALA A 38 19.72 -4.29 -13.52
CA ALA A 38 20.78 -3.40 -13.08
C ALA A 38 20.20 -2.05 -12.61
N PRO A 39 20.45 -1.64 -11.34
CA PRO A 39 19.92 -0.38 -10.83
C PRO A 39 20.70 0.81 -11.39
N LEU A 40 19.99 1.90 -11.68
CA LEU A 40 20.60 3.19 -11.99
C LEU A 40 21.20 3.82 -10.72
N PRO A 41 22.22 4.70 -10.86
CA PRO A 41 22.72 5.47 -9.73
C PRO A 41 21.61 6.28 -9.07
N VAL A 42 21.60 6.37 -7.73
CA VAL A 42 20.66 7.13 -6.89
C VAL A 42 19.22 6.59 -6.91
N ILE A 43 18.57 6.56 -8.07
CA ILE A 43 17.15 6.20 -8.22
C ILE A 43 16.91 4.68 -8.28
N GLY A 44 17.95 3.90 -8.59
CA GLY A 44 17.82 2.43 -8.70
C GLY A 44 16.94 2.01 -9.86
N ASN A 45 15.96 1.17 -9.58
CA ASN A 45 15.03 0.61 -10.56
C ASN A 45 13.66 1.31 -10.58
N LEU A 46 13.53 2.53 -10.01
CA LEU A 46 12.24 3.23 -9.96
C LEU A 46 11.63 3.45 -11.35
N LEU A 47 12.44 3.76 -12.36
CA LEU A 47 11.98 3.94 -13.73
C LEU A 47 11.44 2.64 -14.37
N ASN A 48 11.89 1.48 -13.90
CA ASN A 48 11.40 0.19 -14.38
C ASN A 48 9.98 -0.13 -13.91
N LEU A 49 9.48 0.56 -12.87
CA LEU A 49 8.14 0.31 -12.31
C LEU A 49 7.04 1.02 -13.10
N GLY A 50 7.31 2.25 -13.64
CA GLY A 50 6.31 3.04 -14.36
C GLY A 50 5.04 3.29 -13.55
N ASP A 51 3.94 3.58 -14.25
CA ASP A 51 2.64 3.91 -13.63
C ASP A 51 1.88 2.69 -13.07
N LYS A 52 2.26 1.48 -13.52
CA LYS A 52 1.60 0.22 -13.10
C LYS A 52 2.62 -0.78 -12.56
N PRO A 53 3.15 -0.57 -11.34
CA PRO A 53 4.24 -1.37 -10.75
C PRO A 53 3.96 -2.88 -10.75
N HIS A 54 2.72 -3.31 -10.51
CA HIS A 54 2.33 -4.72 -10.52
C HIS A 54 2.47 -5.38 -11.89
N LYS A 55 2.21 -4.65 -12.99
CA LYS A 55 2.41 -5.18 -14.36
C LYS A 55 3.89 -5.21 -14.71
N SER A 56 4.61 -4.12 -14.43
CA SER A 56 6.04 -4.03 -14.70
C SER A 56 6.84 -5.09 -13.95
N THR A 57 6.51 -5.34 -12.68
CA THR A 57 7.17 -6.41 -11.90
C THR A 57 6.83 -7.80 -12.44
N ALA A 58 5.62 -8.04 -12.94
CA ALA A 58 5.26 -9.31 -13.57
C ALA A 58 6.05 -9.54 -14.87
N GLU A 59 6.26 -8.51 -15.69
CA GLU A 59 7.09 -8.61 -16.90
C GLU A 59 8.57 -8.83 -16.54
N LEU A 60 9.11 -8.11 -15.57
CA LEU A 60 10.48 -8.30 -15.08
C LEU A 60 10.71 -9.73 -14.54
N ALA A 61 9.69 -10.32 -13.91
CA ALA A 61 9.77 -11.69 -13.41
C ALA A 61 9.93 -12.75 -14.52
N LYS A 62 9.45 -12.49 -15.74
CA LYS A 62 9.66 -13.38 -16.89
C LYS A 62 11.13 -13.47 -17.27
N THR A 63 11.90 -12.39 -17.07
CA THR A 63 13.32 -12.34 -17.41
C THR A 63 14.23 -12.72 -16.24
N HIS A 64 13.89 -12.28 -15.02
CA HIS A 64 14.75 -12.42 -13.83
C HIS A 64 14.35 -13.60 -12.93
N GLY A 65 13.22 -14.26 -13.22
CA GLY A 65 12.75 -15.41 -12.48
C GLY A 65 11.73 -15.08 -11.38
N PRO A 66 11.25 -16.13 -10.67
CA PRO A 66 10.12 -16.05 -9.75
C PRO A 66 10.44 -15.34 -8.42
N ILE A 67 11.71 -15.07 -8.14
CA ILE A 67 12.20 -14.26 -7.05
C ILE A 67 13.27 -13.32 -7.58
N MET A 68 13.08 -12.01 -7.42
CA MET A 68 14.02 -11.00 -7.91
C MET A 68 14.21 -9.86 -6.92
N SER A 69 15.33 -9.18 -6.99
CA SER A 69 15.60 -7.99 -6.20
C SER A 69 15.53 -6.72 -7.04
N LEU A 70 14.90 -5.69 -6.50
CA LEU A 70 14.83 -4.34 -7.07
C LEU A 70 15.43 -3.35 -6.10
N LYS A 71 16.18 -2.39 -6.61
CA LYS A 71 16.67 -1.25 -5.84
C LYS A 71 15.73 -0.05 -6.09
N LEU A 72 14.96 0.35 -5.08
CA LEU A 72 14.02 1.47 -5.16
C LEU A 72 14.59 2.65 -4.38
N GLY A 73 15.37 3.48 -5.06
CA GLY A 73 16.17 4.50 -4.38
C GLY A 73 17.16 3.87 -3.41
N GLN A 74 17.00 4.13 -2.12
CA GLN A 74 17.84 3.53 -1.07
C GLN A 74 17.33 2.18 -0.56
N MET A 75 16.07 1.86 -0.80
CA MET A 75 15.43 0.63 -0.33
C MET A 75 15.70 -0.54 -1.29
N THR A 76 16.00 -1.71 -0.74
CA THR A 76 16.05 -2.97 -1.51
C THR A 76 14.74 -3.70 -1.30
N ALA A 77 14.03 -3.98 -2.39
CA ALA A 77 12.80 -4.75 -2.41
C ALA A 77 13.06 -6.12 -3.03
N VAL A 78 12.51 -7.17 -2.44
CA VAL A 78 12.48 -8.51 -3.03
C VAL A 78 11.06 -8.77 -3.51
N VAL A 79 10.94 -9.08 -4.80
CA VAL A 79 9.65 -9.36 -5.45
C VAL A 79 9.50 -10.86 -5.62
N ILE A 80 8.35 -11.37 -5.20
CA ILE A 80 7.97 -12.77 -5.31
C ILE A 80 6.83 -12.86 -6.32
N SER A 81 7.03 -13.64 -7.39
CA SER A 81 6.09 -13.77 -8.51
C SER A 81 5.64 -15.23 -8.74
N SER A 82 5.86 -16.11 -7.78
CA SER A 82 5.48 -17.53 -7.87
C SER A 82 4.54 -17.90 -6.72
N PRO A 83 3.44 -18.65 -6.97
CA PRO A 83 2.55 -19.14 -5.92
C PRO A 83 3.26 -20.03 -4.90
N ALA A 84 4.20 -20.85 -5.33
CA ALA A 84 4.96 -21.72 -4.43
C ALA A 84 5.82 -20.92 -3.45
N LEU A 85 6.54 -19.90 -3.92
CA LEU A 85 7.33 -19.01 -3.08
C LEU A 85 6.45 -18.12 -2.20
N ALA A 86 5.31 -17.66 -2.72
CA ALA A 86 4.35 -16.91 -1.93
C ALA A 86 3.81 -17.75 -0.76
N LYS A 87 3.50 -19.03 -0.98
CA LYS A 87 3.12 -19.96 0.08
C LYS A 87 4.24 -20.16 1.11
N GLU A 88 5.48 -20.29 0.66
CA GLU A 88 6.64 -20.41 1.55
C GLU A 88 6.75 -19.19 2.47
N VAL A 89 6.72 -17.98 1.91
CA VAL A 89 6.89 -16.72 2.65
C VAL A 89 5.68 -16.41 3.53
N LEU A 90 4.45 -16.54 3.01
CA LEU A 90 3.24 -16.06 3.68
C LEU A 90 2.60 -17.08 4.62
N GLN A 91 2.92 -18.37 4.49
CA GLN A 91 2.35 -19.43 5.32
C GLN A 91 3.39 -20.13 6.19
N LYS A 92 4.53 -20.54 5.62
CA LYS A 92 5.51 -21.32 6.38
C LYS A 92 6.48 -20.46 7.17
N GLN A 93 6.80 -19.27 6.67
CA GLN A 93 7.72 -18.32 7.31
C GLN A 93 7.03 -16.99 7.63
N ASP A 94 5.73 -17.02 7.89
CA ASP A 94 4.89 -15.87 8.13
C ASP A 94 5.44 -14.92 9.20
N LEU A 95 5.93 -15.45 10.31
CA LEU A 95 6.52 -14.65 11.39
C LEU A 95 7.77 -13.87 10.96
N ALA A 96 8.63 -14.47 10.14
CA ALA A 96 9.85 -13.81 9.64
C ALA A 96 9.53 -12.65 8.69
N PHE A 97 8.40 -12.74 7.97
CA PHE A 97 7.98 -11.75 6.98
C PHE A 97 6.75 -10.94 7.40
N SER A 98 6.35 -11.00 8.68
CA SER A 98 5.15 -10.33 9.18
C SER A 98 5.28 -8.81 9.36
N PHE A 99 6.50 -8.28 9.37
CA PHE A 99 6.72 -6.84 9.55
C PHE A 99 6.30 -6.05 8.32
N ARG A 100 5.63 -4.92 8.57
CA ARG A 100 5.24 -3.97 7.53
C ARG A 100 6.05 -2.70 7.64
N THR A 101 6.48 -2.17 6.51
CA THR A 101 7.09 -0.83 6.47
C THR A 101 6.02 0.21 6.78
N ILE A 102 6.26 1.03 7.80
CA ILE A 102 5.34 2.08 8.23
C ILE A 102 5.53 3.30 7.31
N PRO A 103 4.49 3.73 6.58
CA PRO A 103 4.54 4.94 5.78
C PRO A 103 4.79 6.19 6.65
N ASN A 104 5.52 7.17 6.11
CA ASN A 104 5.83 8.40 6.84
C ASN A 104 4.60 9.15 7.37
N ALA A 105 3.50 9.10 6.62
CA ALA A 105 2.22 9.72 7.04
C ALA A 105 1.68 9.17 8.36
N LEU A 106 1.98 7.92 8.72
CA LEU A 106 1.52 7.31 9.96
C LEU A 106 2.43 7.60 11.16
N HIS A 107 3.57 8.23 10.94
CA HIS A 107 4.43 8.70 12.03
C HIS A 107 3.87 9.97 12.68
N ALA A 108 3.08 10.77 11.96
CA ALA A 108 2.29 11.84 12.54
C ALA A 108 1.34 11.25 13.59
N GLU A 109 1.29 11.70 14.80
CA GLU A 109 0.44 11.20 15.89
C GLU A 109 0.67 9.74 16.32
N GLU A 110 1.74 9.09 15.86
CA GLU A 110 2.16 7.76 16.29
C GLU A 110 1.09 6.65 16.15
N GLN A 111 0.14 6.79 15.24
CA GLN A 111 -1.00 5.86 15.06
C GLN A 111 -0.56 4.40 14.85
N TYR A 112 0.60 4.18 14.25
CA TYR A 112 1.16 2.84 14.03
C TYR A 112 1.36 2.07 15.33
N LYS A 113 1.57 2.76 16.47
CA LYS A 113 1.76 2.12 17.78
C LYS A 113 0.48 1.49 18.35
N TYR A 114 -0.68 1.84 17.81
CA TYR A 114 -1.99 1.40 18.29
C TYR A 114 -2.77 0.59 17.25
N SER A 115 -2.32 0.58 16.01
CA SER A 115 -3.03 -0.07 14.91
C SER A 115 -2.66 -1.54 14.76
N VAL A 116 -3.63 -2.43 14.77
CA VAL A 116 -3.46 -3.87 14.48
C VAL A 116 -2.81 -4.10 13.11
N PHE A 117 -2.97 -3.18 12.16
CA PHE A 117 -2.40 -3.30 10.82
C PHE A 117 -0.90 -3.03 10.76
N TRP A 118 -0.36 -2.23 11.71
CA TRP A 118 1.01 -1.75 11.67
C TRP A 118 1.87 -2.27 12.83
N LEU A 119 1.24 -2.76 13.90
CA LEU A 119 1.95 -3.39 15.00
C LEU A 119 2.69 -4.65 14.54
N PRO A 120 3.92 -4.86 15.01
CA PRO A 120 4.58 -6.15 14.86
C PRO A 120 3.81 -7.23 15.61
N VAL A 121 3.99 -8.49 15.24
CA VAL A 121 3.42 -9.63 15.93
C VAL A 121 4.00 -9.72 17.33
N SER A 122 3.26 -9.20 18.30
CA SER A 122 3.59 -9.05 19.72
C SER A 122 2.40 -9.44 20.58
N ASP A 123 2.57 -9.49 21.90
CA ASP A 123 1.46 -9.78 22.81
C ASP A 123 0.36 -8.74 22.73
N ARG A 124 0.73 -7.46 22.52
CA ARG A 124 -0.22 -6.38 22.27
C ARG A 124 -1.01 -6.62 20.98
N TRP A 125 -0.33 -6.98 19.89
CA TRP A 125 -0.99 -7.33 18.63
C TRP A 125 -1.94 -8.51 18.80
N ARG A 126 -1.50 -9.58 19.49
CA ARG A 126 -2.32 -10.77 19.78
C ARG A 126 -3.56 -10.42 20.57
N SER A 127 -3.42 -9.57 21.58
CA SER A 127 -4.54 -9.09 22.41
C SER A 127 -5.56 -8.30 21.59
N LEU A 128 -5.10 -7.33 20.79
CA LEU A 128 -5.97 -6.56 19.91
C LEU A 128 -6.65 -7.44 18.85
N ARG A 129 -5.91 -8.36 18.27
CA ARG A 129 -6.45 -9.33 17.30
C ARG A 129 -7.53 -10.22 17.93
N LYS A 130 -7.33 -10.66 19.16
CA LYS A 130 -8.32 -11.44 19.92
C LYS A 130 -9.58 -10.64 20.16
N ILE A 131 -9.47 -9.38 20.60
CA ILE A 131 -10.63 -8.48 20.81
C ILE A 131 -11.41 -8.31 19.51
N MET A 132 -10.73 -8.04 18.40
CA MET A 132 -11.38 -7.92 17.09
C MET A 132 -12.11 -9.21 16.70
N ALA A 133 -11.47 -10.36 16.82
CA ALA A 133 -12.05 -11.63 16.42
C ALA A 133 -13.26 -12.01 17.27
N SER A 134 -13.22 -11.80 18.59
CA SER A 134 -14.30 -12.19 19.50
C SER A 134 -15.44 -11.18 19.55
N ASN A 135 -15.15 -9.89 19.55
CA ASN A 135 -16.15 -8.85 19.80
C ASN A 135 -16.69 -8.17 18.55
N MET A 136 -15.92 -8.18 17.44
CA MET A 136 -16.33 -7.48 16.22
C MET A 136 -16.67 -8.44 15.08
N PHE A 137 -15.88 -9.50 14.89
CA PHE A 137 -16.00 -10.41 13.76
C PHE A 137 -16.45 -11.83 14.12
N SER A 138 -16.98 -12.05 15.32
CA SER A 138 -17.60 -13.32 15.65
C SER A 138 -18.87 -13.53 14.83
N GLY A 139 -19.21 -14.81 14.53
CA GLY A 139 -20.39 -15.14 13.73
C GLY A 139 -21.67 -14.49 14.30
N SER A 140 -21.87 -14.57 15.62
CA SER A 140 -23.04 -13.97 16.30
C SER A 140 -23.11 -12.44 16.13
N ARG A 141 -21.96 -11.72 16.14
CA ARG A 141 -21.93 -10.27 15.92
C ARG A 141 -22.20 -9.93 14.45
N LEU A 142 -21.66 -10.72 13.53
CA LEU A 142 -21.94 -10.56 12.11
C LEU A 142 -23.43 -10.79 11.80
N ASP A 143 -24.04 -11.79 12.41
CA ASP A 143 -25.47 -12.06 12.26
C ASP A 143 -26.34 -10.95 12.87
N ALA A 144 -26.00 -10.46 14.06
CA ALA A 144 -26.69 -9.33 14.70
C ALA A 144 -26.69 -8.06 13.83
N ASN A 145 -25.63 -7.82 13.05
CA ASN A 145 -25.52 -6.70 12.13
C ASN A 145 -26.16 -6.93 10.74
N GLN A 146 -26.88 -8.05 10.54
CA GLN A 146 -27.49 -8.35 9.24
C GLN A 146 -28.54 -7.31 8.83
N ASN A 147 -29.33 -6.83 9.78
CA ASN A 147 -30.36 -5.81 9.50
C ASN A 147 -29.72 -4.47 9.07
N LEU A 148 -28.67 -4.05 9.75
CA LEU A 148 -27.89 -2.87 9.36
C LEU A 148 -27.36 -2.99 7.93
N ARG A 149 -26.76 -4.13 7.58
CA ARG A 149 -26.27 -4.36 6.21
C ARG A 149 -27.39 -4.28 5.17
N ARG A 150 -28.55 -4.86 5.47
CA ARG A 150 -29.73 -4.81 4.58
C ARG A 150 -30.24 -3.38 4.41
N GLU A 151 -30.25 -2.59 5.47
CA GLU A 151 -30.65 -1.18 5.45
C GLU A 151 -29.71 -0.37 4.53
N LYS A 152 -28.40 -0.50 4.72
CA LYS A 152 -27.42 0.22 3.88
C LYS A 152 -27.46 -0.21 2.41
N VAL A 153 -27.76 -1.47 2.12
CA VAL A 153 -27.99 -1.93 0.74
C VAL A 153 -29.28 -1.33 0.17
N LYS A 154 -30.36 -1.21 0.96
CA LYS A 154 -31.59 -0.54 0.51
C LYS A 154 -31.35 0.93 0.19
N GLU A 155 -30.58 1.66 1.02
CA GLU A 155 -30.21 3.04 0.75
C GLU A 155 -29.44 3.16 -0.58
N LEU A 156 -28.50 2.24 -0.85
CA LEU A 156 -27.78 2.17 -2.12
C LEU A 156 -28.72 1.95 -3.32
N ILE A 157 -29.67 1.03 -3.19
CA ILE A 157 -30.67 0.76 -4.25
C ILE A 157 -31.52 2.00 -4.49
N SER A 158 -32.04 2.63 -3.45
CA SER A 158 -32.85 3.85 -3.55
C SER A 158 -32.08 5.01 -4.19
N TYR A 159 -30.79 5.13 -3.90
CA TYR A 159 -29.91 6.09 -4.58
C TYR A 159 -29.79 5.80 -6.08
N ALA A 160 -29.58 4.53 -6.45
CA ALA A 160 -29.50 4.14 -7.85
C ALA A 160 -30.83 4.37 -8.61
N GLU A 161 -31.97 4.05 -7.99
CA GLU A 161 -33.31 4.31 -8.54
C GLU A 161 -33.53 5.79 -8.77
N LYS A 162 -33.14 6.64 -7.81
CA LYS A 162 -33.22 8.09 -7.96
C LYS A 162 -32.38 8.59 -9.13
N CYS A 163 -31.14 8.12 -9.24
CA CYS A 163 -30.28 8.48 -10.38
C CYS A 163 -30.93 8.08 -11.72
N CYS A 164 -31.56 6.91 -11.80
CA CYS A 164 -32.28 6.46 -12.99
C CYS A 164 -33.46 7.37 -13.31
N GLN A 165 -34.26 7.79 -12.32
CA GLN A 165 -35.39 8.70 -12.51
C GLN A 165 -34.93 10.09 -12.98
N ASP A 166 -33.81 10.56 -12.43
CA ASP A 166 -33.22 11.85 -12.77
C ASP A 166 -32.42 11.82 -14.10
N GLY A 167 -32.28 10.64 -14.74
CA GLY A 167 -31.49 10.46 -15.96
C GLY A 167 -29.97 10.67 -15.76
N VAL A 168 -29.48 10.52 -14.53
CA VAL A 168 -28.08 10.72 -14.15
C VAL A 168 -27.37 9.38 -14.01
N ALA A 169 -26.13 9.29 -14.51
CA ALA A 169 -25.32 8.09 -14.35
C ALA A 169 -24.95 7.86 -12.87
N VAL A 170 -25.04 6.59 -12.43
CA VAL A 170 -24.64 6.20 -11.08
C VAL A 170 -23.11 6.13 -10.97
N GLY A 171 -22.49 6.92 -10.09
CA GLY A 171 -21.09 6.81 -9.74
C GLY A 171 -20.87 5.59 -8.83
N ILE A 172 -20.61 4.42 -9.42
CA ILE A 172 -20.55 3.13 -8.72
C ILE A 172 -19.44 3.12 -7.68
N ASP A 173 -18.27 3.66 -7.99
CA ASP A 173 -17.12 3.76 -7.11
C ASP A 173 -17.45 4.50 -5.81
N ARG A 174 -18.04 5.69 -5.94
CA ARG A 174 -18.47 6.52 -4.81
C ARG A 174 -19.59 5.84 -4.02
N ALA A 175 -20.59 5.33 -4.71
CA ALA A 175 -21.74 4.68 -4.07
C ALA A 175 -21.31 3.45 -3.25
N ALA A 176 -20.46 2.60 -3.81
CA ALA A 176 -19.92 1.44 -3.12
C ALA A 176 -19.04 1.84 -1.93
N PHE A 177 -18.18 2.85 -2.10
CA PHE A 177 -17.33 3.37 -1.03
C PHE A 177 -18.16 3.92 0.14
N THR A 178 -19.12 4.79 -0.13
CA THR A 178 -20.00 5.40 0.88
C THR A 178 -20.79 4.33 1.62
N THR A 179 -21.40 3.39 0.92
CA THR A 179 -22.16 2.29 1.53
C THR A 179 -21.26 1.44 2.43
N SER A 180 -20.06 1.08 1.96
CA SER A 180 -19.11 0.27 2.74
C SER A 180 -18.62 1.04 3.96
N LEU A 181 -18.28 2.31 3.82
CA LEU A 181 -17.84 3.16 4.92
C LEU A 181 -18.92 3.28 6.00
N ASN A 182 -20.18 3.52 5.60
CA ASN A 182 -21.31 3.63 6.53
C ASN A 182 -21.64 2.29 7.20
N MET A 183 -21.50 1.17 6.51
CA MET A 183 -21.62 -0.16 7.16
C MET A 183 -20.60 -0.32 8.28
N TRP A 184 -19.35 0.07 8.04
CA TRP A 184 -18.29 -0.01 9.04
C TRP A 184 -18.47 0.97 10.18
N SER A 185 -18.77 2.23 9.89
CA SER A 185 -18.95 3.26 10.91
C SER A 185 -20.16 2.97 11.80
N ASN A 186 -21.25 2.50 11.24
CA ASN A 186 -22.41 2.08 12.03
C ASN A 186 -22.13 0.86 12.90
N THR A 187 -21.37 -0.11 12.39
CA THR A 187 -20.97 -1.28 13.18
C THR A 187 -20.12 -0.90 14.39
N MET A 188 -19.28 0.15 14.28
CA MET A 188 -18.34 0.57 15.33
C MET A 188 -18.88 1.71 16.19
N PHE A 189 -19.54 2.68 15.59
CA PHE A 189 -19.89 3.96 16.21
C PHE A 189 -21.39 4.27 16.18
N SER A 190 -22.20 3.44 15.52
CA SER A 190 -23.66 3.62 15.34
C SER A 190 -24.03 4.93 14.62
N VAL A 191 -23.16 5.42 13.75
CA VAL A 191 -23.37 6.65 12.96
C VAL A 191 -22.92 6.49 11.53
N ASP A 192 -23.56 7.19 10.61
CA ASP A 192 -23.11 7.35 9.23
C ASP A 192 -22.08 8.48 9.15
N LEU A 193 -20.97 8.25 8.47
CA LEU A 193 -19.92 9.25 8.28
C LEU A 193 -20.08 10.08 7.01
N THR A 194 -20.85 9.58 6.04
CA THR A 194 -21.01 10.24 4.74
C THR A 194 -22.37 9.95 4.13
N ASP A 195 -22.85 10.85 3.27
CA ASP A 195 -24.12 10.71 2.54
C ASP A 195 -23.87 10.26 1.10
N LEU A 196 -24.81 9.50 0.54
CA LEU A 196 -24.85 9.17 -0.89
C LEU A 196 -25.20 10.40 -1.77
N THR A 197 -25.81 11.43 -1.17
CA THR A 197 -26.08 12.67 -1.88
C THR A 197 -24.80 13.44 -2.17
N PRO A 198 -24.65 14.05 -3.37
CA PRO A 198 -23.46 14.80 -3.73
C PRO A 198 -23.38 16.12 -2.98
N LYS A 199 -22.88 16.10 -1.73
CA LYS A 199 -22.31 17.30 -1.13
C LYS A 199 -20.86 17.38 -1.57
N LEU A 200 -20.62 18.26 -2.57
CA LEU A 200 -19.28 18.67 -2.96
C LEU A 200 -18.52 19.11 -1.69
N GLY A 201 -17.39 18.48 -1.38
CA GLY A 201 -16.42 19.14 -0.56
C GLY A 201 -15.42 18.34 0.26
N PHE A 202 -15.60 17.06 0.53
CA PHE A 202 -14.70 16.41 1.50
C PHE A 202 -13.79 15.27 0.96
N ILE A 203 -14.05 14.74 -0.23
CA ILE A 203 -13.30 13.59 -0.77
C ILE A 203 -12.63 13.88 -2.14
N GLU A 204 -12.57 15.12 -2.59
CA GLU A 204 -11.79 15.47 -3.80
C GLU A 204 -10.29 15.70 -3.55
N ARG A 205 -9.79 15.38 -2.36
CA ARG A 205 -8.36 15.52 -2.03
C ARG A 205 -7.81 14.27 -1.33
N VAL A 206 -7.82 13.15 -2.02
CA VAL A 206 -6.89 12.05 -1.70
C VAL A 206 -6.30 11.52 -3.00
#